data_cb2eb0934d22c14d49634b9e8a402912
#
_entry.id   cb2eb0934d22c14d49634b9e8a402912
#
_cell.length_a   1.000
_cell.length_b   1.000
_cell.length_c   1.000
_cell.angle_alpha   90.00
_cell.angle_beta   90.00
_cell.angle_gamma   90.00
#
_symmetry.space_group_name_H-M   'P 1'
#
loop_
_entity.id
_entity.type
_entity.pdbx_description
1 polymer ?
#
loop_
_entity_poly.entity_id
_entity_poly.type
_entity_poly.pdbx_seq_one_letter_code
_entity_poly.pdbx_strand_id
1 'polypeptide(L)'
;MSHEIELKLTLPKKALAALRKHPLLAEAPREGRTCTLENTYYDTPELELRERRMAVRNRKAGSRWLQTVKCAAESVGGLSARPEWEQPYVNASFDFSAVDRDDVRERLETYHPRLVPVFTTQFRRETVVLTPRPGTRVLAMIDSGTIEAGERSAALCELELELVEGDPRDLYAIALQLAEDRKSV
;
A
#
# COMPACT_ATOMS: atom_id res chain seq x y z
N MET A 1 -12.34 -11.64 2.59
CA MET A 1 -11.02 -11.59 1.90
C MET A 1 -11.17 -10.80 0.62
N SER A 2 -10.40 -9.74 0.44
CA SER A 2 -10.21 -9.07 -0.85
C SER A 2 -8.84 -9.48 -1.42
N HIS A 3 -8.74 -9.57 -2.74
CA HIS A 3 -7.43 -9.71 -3.41
C HIS A 3 -7.06 -8.32 -3.92
N GLU A 4 -6.06 -7.73 -3.30
CA GLU A 4 -5.46 -6.48 -3.77
C GLU A 4 -4.48 -6.79 -4.89
N ILE A 5 -4.72 -6.25 -6.09
CA ILE A 5 -3.80 -6.32 -7.23
C ILE A 5 -3.20 -4.95 -7.41
N GLU A 6 -1.92 -4.81 -7.14
CA GLU A 6 -1.22 -3.54 -7.22
C GLU A 6 0.12 -3.64 -7.95
N LEU A 7 0.51 -2.57 -8.62
CA LEU A 7 1.86 -2.34 -9.11
C LEU A 7 2.46 -1.16 -8.33
N LYS A 8 3.54 -1.43 -7.58
CA LYS A 8 4.23 -0.44 -6.77
C LYS A 8 5.55 -0.02 -7.41
N LEU A 9 5.74 1.28 -7.54
CA LEU A 9 6.92 1.91 -8.12
C LEU A 9 7.54 2.88 -7.10
N THR A 10 8.78 2.62 -6.73
CA THR A 10 9.58 3.56 -5.92
C THR A 10 10.17 4.64 -6.80
N LEU A 11 10.10 5.89 -6.35
CA LEU A 11 10.46 7.06 -7.13
C LEU A 11 11.51 7.90 -6.40
N PRO A 12 12.48 8.50 -7.11
CA PRO A 12 13.30 9.53 -6.51
C PRO A 12 12.44 10.76 -6.18
N LYS A 13 12.67 11.39 -5.03
CA LYS A 13 11.89 12.55 -4.55
C LYS A 13 11.73 13.65 -5.61
N LYS A 14 12.80 13.90 -6.39
CA LYS A 14 12.79 14.88 -7.49
C LYS A 14 11.79 14.57 -8.62
N ALA A 15 11.37 13.31 -8.75
CA ALA A 15 10.44 12.88 -9.79
C ALA A 15 8.97 13.15 -9.45
N LEU A 16 8.64 13.38 -8.18
CA LEU A 16 7.24 13.57 -7.75
C LEU A 16 6.58 14.80 -8.38
N ALA A 17 7.33 15.89 -8.54
CA ALA A 17 6.79 17.12 -9.14
C ALA A 17 6.45 16.93 -10.62
N ALA A 18 7.28 16.22 -11.37
CA ALA A 18 7.02 15.87 -12.76
C ALA A 18 5.86 14.88 -12.89
N LEU A 19 5.82 13.87 -12.01
CA LEU A 19 4.75 12.89 -11.98
C LEU A 19 3.37 13.55 -11.79
N ARG A 20 3.24 14.50 -10.84
CA ARG A 20 2.00 15.24 -10.59
C ARG A 20 1.54 16.10 -11.77
N LYS A 21 2.47 16.51 -12.63
CA LYS A 21 2.20 17.31 -13.84
C LYS A 21 1.94 16.47 -15.08
N HIS A 22 2.17 15.17 -15.00
CA HIS A 22 1.95 14.29 -16.14
C HIS A 22 0.46 14.32 -16.52
N PRO A 23 0.09 14.53 -17.81
CA PRO A 23 -1.30 14.72 -18.23
C PRO A 23 -2.23 13.61 -17.73
N LEU A 24 -1.79 12.37 -17.84
CA LEU A 24 -2.54 11.18 -17.36
C LEU A 24 -2.98 11.28 -15.90
N LEU A 25 -2.21 11.94 -15.03
CA LEU A 25 -2.52 12.07 -13.61
C LEU A 25 -3.11 13.44 -13.26
N ALA A 26 -2.65 14.50 -13.96
CA ALA A 26 -3.08 15.87 -13.69
C ALA A 26 -4.54 16.12 -14.10
N GLU A 27 -4.99 15.49 -15.19
CA GLU A 27 -6.33 15.60 -15.74
C GLU A 27 -7.31 14.57 -15.17
N ALA A 28 -6.80 13.53 -14.49
CA ALA A 28 -7.62 12.48 -13.93
C ALA A 28 -8.48 12.95 -12.74
N PRO A 29 -9.71 12.45 -12.62
CA PRO A 29 -10.58 12.75 -11.49
C PRO A 29 -9.92 12.32 -10.16
N ARG A 30 -10.01 13.18 -9.13
CA ARG A 30 -9.52 12.85 -7.80
C ARG A 30 -10.46 11.90 -7.08
N GLU A 31 -9.89 10.89 -6.43
CA GLU A 31 -10.62 10.02 -5.52
C GLU A 31 -10.46 10.55 -4.08
N GLY A 32 -11.48 11.29 -3.65
CA GLY A 32 -11.48 11.88 -2.33
C GLY A 32 -10.52 13.06 -2.15
N ARG A 33 -10.23 13.39 -0.89
CA ARG A 33 -9.28 14.44 -0.52
C ARG A 33 -7.91 13.84 -0.27
N THR A 34 -6.88 14.61 -0.55
CA THR A 34 -5.54 14.29 -0.06
C THR A 34 -5.56 14.09 1.44
N CYS A 35 -4.99 13.01 1.91
CA CYS A 35 -4.96 12.66 3.33
C CYS A 35 -3.54 12.32 3.80
N THR A 36 -3.31 12.51 5.09
CA THR A 36 -2.12 11.99 5.76
C THR A 36 -2.47 10.65 6.38
N LEU A 37 -1.62 9.66 6.11
CA LEU A 37 -1.71 8.32 6.66
C LEU A 37 -0.51 8.07 7.57
N GLU A 38 -0.78 7.58 8.76
CA GLU A 38 0.22 7.13 9.72
C GLU A 38 0.03 5.63 9.91
N ASN A 39 1.08 4.84 9.68
CA ASN A 39 1.03 3.40 9.88
C ASN A 39 2.12 2.98 10.87
N THR A 40 1.77 2.07 11.74
CA THR A 40 2.73 1.33 12.55
C THR A 40 2.68 -0.14 12.15
N TYR A 41 3.83 -0.67 11.78
CA TYR A 41 3.98 -2.08 11.42
C TYR A 41 4.51 -2.87 12.62
N TYR A 42 3.95 -4.05 12.80
CA TYR A 42 4.23 -4.91 13.93
C TYR A 42 4.81 -6.25 13.47
N ASP A 43 5.70 -6.77 14.27
CA ASP A 43 6.26 -8.12 14.12
C ASP A 43 6.66 -8.64 15.51
N THR A 44 7.05 -9.91 15.60
CA THR A 44 7.74 -10.41 16.80
C THR A 44 9.18 -9.87 16.82
N PRO A 45 9.85 -9.87 18.00
CA PRO A 45 11.27 -9.47 18.08
C PRO A 45 12.17 -10.26 17.13
N GLU A 46 11.80 -11.50 16.81
CA GLU A 46 12.52 -12.39 15.90
C GLU A 46 12.14 -12.20 14.43
N LEU A 47 11.22 -11.26 14.11
CA LEU A 47 10.72 -10.97 12.76
C LEU A 47 10.02 -12.16 12.07
N GLU A 48 9.28 -12.96 12.83
CA GLU A 48 8.64 -14.18 12.36
C GLU A 48 7.54 -13.94 11.32
N LEU A 49 6.82 -12.79 11.38
CA LEU A 49 5.85 -12.42 10.34
C LEU A 49 6.55 -12.13 9.02
N ARG A 50 7.66 -11.35 9.08
CA ARG A 50 8.47 -11.03 7.90
C ARG A 50 9.02 -12.30 7.23
N GLU A 51 9.53 -13.26 8.00
CA GLU A 51 10.02 -14.53 7.48
C GLU A 51 8.94 -15.30 6.71
N ARG A 52 7.70 -15.19 7.18
CA ARG A 52 6.53 -15.82 6.55
C ARG A 52 5.85 -14.94 5.52
N ARG A 53 6.49 -13.81 5.18
CA ARG A 53 5.97 -12.83 4.22
C ARG A 53 4.56 -12.35 4.60
N MET A 54 4.33 -12.13 5.87
CA MET A 54 3.12 -11.55 6.43
C MET A 54 3.42 -10.14 6.94
N ALA A 55 2.43 -9.27 6.87
CA ALA A 55 2.52 -7.94 7.46
C ALA A 55 1.27 -7.64 8.27
N VAL A 56 1.47 -7.13 9.48
CA VAL A 56 0.42 -6.63 10.37
C VAL A 56 0.70 -5.16 10.64
N ARG A 57 -0.30 -4.32 10.42
CA ARG A 57 -0.19 -2.89 10.73
C ARG A 57 -1.47 -2.36 11.35
N ASN A 58 -1.35 -1.30 12.14
CA ASN A 58 -2.42 -0.36 12.33
C ASN A 58 -2.19 0.90 11.48
N ARG A 59 -3.28 1.52 11.06
CA ARG A 59 -3.28 2.73 10.24
C ARG A 59 -4.20 3.77 10.84
N LYS A 60 -3.70 4.99 11.00
CA LYS A 60 -4.51 6.15 11.30
C LYS A 60 -4.78 6.93 10.02
N ALA A 61 -6.04 7.15 9.71
CA ALA A 61 -6.52 7.95 8.60
C ALA A 61 -7.52 9.00 9.13
N GLY A 62 -7.06 10.20 9.42
CA GLY A 62 -7.84 11.20 10.15
C GLY A 62 -8.18 10.72 11.57
N SER A 63 -9.47 10.59 11.87
CA SER A 63 -9.95 10.07 13.18
C SER A 63 -10.13 8.55 13.21
N ARG A 64 -10.03 7.87 12.07
CA ARG A 64 -10.24 6.42 11.99
C ARG A 64 -8.95 5.64 12.18
N TRP A 65 -9.05 4.56 12.94
CA TRP A 65 -7.99 3.58 13.08
C TRP A 65 -8.41 2.27 12.43
N LEU A 66 -7.56 1.73 11.62
CA LEU A 66 -7.76 0.46 10.91
C LEU A 66 -6.59 -0.46 11.23
N GLN A 67 -6.85 -1.75 11.31
CA GLN A 67 -5.82 -2.78 11.27
C GLN A 67 -5.85 -3.46 9.91
N THR A 68 -4.69 -3.85 9.42
CA THR A 68 -4.56 -4.56 8.16
C THR A 68 -3.63 -5.74 8.35
N VAL A 69 -4.04 -6.89 7.83
CA VAL A 69 -3.20 -8.07 7.65
C VAL A 69 -3.01 -8.28 6.16
N LYS A 70 -1.76 -8.42 5.72
CA LYS A 70 -1.41 -8.78 4.34
C LYS A 70 -0.55 -10.03 4.35
N CYS A 71 -0.86 -10.97 3.47
CA CYS A 71 0.02 -12.10 3.19
C CYS A 71 0.67 -11.90 1.85
N ALA A 72 1.96 -12.23 1.71
CA ALA A 72 2.58 -12.13 0.42
C ALA A 72 1.97 -13.15 -0.53
N ALA A 73 1.69 -12.68 -1.72
CA ALA A 73 1.60 -13.48 -2.91
C ALA A 73 2.92 -13.43 -3.68
N GLU A 74 2.98 -14.13 -4.79
CA GLU A 74 4.08 -13.99 -5.73
C GLU A 74 4.07 -12.56 -6.30
N SER A 75 5.23 -11.90 -6.27
CA SER A 75 5.42 -10.61 -6.92
C SER A 75 6.29 -10.80 -8.15
N VAL A 76 5.80 -10.36 -9.29
CA VAL A 76 6.55 -10.38 -10.56
C VAL A 76 6.64 -8.95 -11.10
N GLY A 77 7.86 -8.44 -11.29
CA GLY A 77 8.07 -7.12 -11.86
C GLY A 77 7.39 -5.96 -11.11
N GLY A 78 7.22 -6.07 -9.79
CA GLY A 78 6.55 -5.06 -8.96
C GLY A 78 5.02 -5.22 -8.86
N LEU A 79 4.42 -6.09 -9.68
CA LEU A 79 3.01 -6.47 -9.56
C LEU A 79 2.86 -7.47 -8.41
N SER A 80 1.94 -7.21 -7.51
CA SER A 80 1.55 -8.14 -6.45
C SER A 80 0.05 -8.38 -6.47
N ALA A 81 -0.36 -9.63 -6.24
CA ALA A 81 -1.74 -10.01 -6.00
C ALA A 81 -1.76 -10.75 -4.66
N ARG A 82 -2.33 -10.15 -3.62
CA ARG A 82 -2.22 -10.69 -2.26
C ARG A 82 -3.52 -10.61 -1.50
N PRO A 83 -3.77 -11.64 -0.65
CA PRO A 83 -4.86 -11.56 0.31
C PRO A 83 -4.64 -10.41 1.29
N GLU A 84 -5.67 -9.61 1.48
CA GLU A 84 -5.71 -8.53 2.46
C GLU A 84 -6.99 -8.61 3.27
N TRP A 85 -6.86 -8.40 4.58
CA TRP A 85 -7.96 -8.23 5.52
C TRP A 85 -7.78 -6.89 6.23
N GLU A 86 -8.76 -6.01 6.07
CA GLU A 86 -8.79 -4.73 6.75
C GLU A 86 -10.07 -4.60 7.56
N GLN A 87 -9.94 -4.12 8.79
CA GLN A 87 -11.04 -3.88 9.70
C GLN A 87 -10.72 -2.76 10.69
N PRO A 88 -11.72 -2.21 11.41
CA PRO A 88 -11.46 -1.24 12.46
C PRO A 88 -10.47 -1.76 13.51
N TYR A 89 -9.51 -0.90 13.91
CA TYR A 89 -8.60 -1.16 15.03
C TYR A 89 -9.18 -0.52 16.28
N VAL A 90 -9.67 -1.35 17.19
CA VAL A 90 -10.44 -0.93 18.36
C VAL A 90 -9.70 -1.29 19.64
N ASN A 91 -9.83 -0.44 20.67
CA ASN A 91 -9.24 -0.65 22.00
C ASN A 91 -7.72 -0.86 22.01
N ALA A 92 -7.01 -0.32 21.03
CA ALA A 92 -5.57 -0.49 20.88
C ALA A 92 -5.10 -1.96 20.87
N SER A 93 -5.95 -2.87 20.39
CA SER A 93 -5.68 -4.30 20.29
C SER A 93 -5.98 -4.83 18.90
N PHE A 94 -5.16 -5.75 18.42
CA PHE A 94 -5.43 -6.48 17.20
C PHE A 94 -6.52 -7.51 17.43
N ASP A 95 -7.39 -7.66 16.43
CA ASP A 95 -8.40 -8.69 16.34
C ASP A 95 -8.26 -9.39 15.00
N PHE A 96 -7.99 -10.67 14.99
CA PHE A 96 -7.78 -11.44 13.77
C PHE A 96 -8.99 -12.29 13.38
N SER A 97 -10.13 -12.10 14.03
CA SER A 97 -11.37 -12.87 13.80
C SER A 97 -11.91 -12.73 12.36
N ALA A 98 -11.65 -11.60 11.68
CA ALA A 98 -12.04 -11.38 10.28
C ALA A 98 -11.12 -12.08 9.26
N VAL A 99 -10.00 -12.65 9.70
CA VAL A 99 -9.12 -13.42 8.82
C VAL A 99 -9.77 -14.78 8.55
N ASP A 100 -10.29 -14.96 7.35
CA ASP A 100 -11.06 -16.14 6.92
C ASP A 100 -10.19 -17.33 6.47
N ARG A 101 -8.86 -17.19 6.56
CA ARG A 101 -7.88 -18.27 6.36
C ARG A 101 -7.42 -18.79 7.72
N ASP A 102 -7.81 -20.00 8.09
CA ASP A 102 -7.51 -20.59 9.40
C ASP A 102 -6.00 -20.71 9.66
N ASP A 103 -5.22 -21.13 8.66
CA ASP A 103 -3.76 -21.25 8.76
C ASP A 103 -3.06 -19.91 9.05
N VAL A 104 -3.60 -18.82 8.54
CA VAL A 104 -3.09 -17.46 8.78
C VAL A 104 -3.54 -16.97 10.16
N ARG A 105 -4.83 -17.13 10.47
CA ARG A 105 -5.39 -16.69 11.75
C ARG A 105 -4.72 -17.35 12.93
N GLU A 106 -4.58 -18.67 12.94
CA GLU A 106 -3.92 -19.42 14.03
C GLU A 106 -2.49 -18.95 14.28
N ARG A 107 -1.75 -18.62 13.21
CA ARG A 107 -0.39 -18.06 13.34
C ARG A 107 -0.40 -16.68 13.96
N LEU A 108 -1.31 -15.80 13.48
CA LEU A 108 -1.45 -14.45 14.01
C LEU A 108 -1.82 -14.46 15.48
N GLU A 109 -2.75 -15.33 15.90
CA GLU A 109 -3.11 -15.51 17.31
C GLU A 109 -1.92 -16.02 18.16
N THR A 110 -1.11 -16.92 17.61
CA THR A 110 0.10 -17.41 18.27
C THR A 110 1.13 -16.30 18.48
N TYR A 111 1.28 -15.39 17.50
CA TYR A 111 2.26 -14.29 17.57
C TYR A 111 1.71 -13.05 18.28
N HIS A 112 0.40 -12.89 18.37
CA HIS A 112 -0.27 -11.71 18.92
C HIS A 112 0.33 -11.23 20.27
N PRO A 113 0.58 -12.10 21.30
CA PRO A 113 1.12 -11.64 22.57
C PRO A 113 2.56 -11.12 22.50
N ARG A 114 3.28 -11.37 21.40
CA ARG A 114 4.68 -10.98 21.20
C ARG A 114 4.85 -9.87 20.16
N LEU A 115 3.76 -9.37 19.58
CA LEU A 115 3.83 -8.31 18.59
C LEU A 115 4.33 -7.00 19.21
N VAL A 116 5.37 -6.46 18.61
CA VAL A 116 5.98 -5.19 18.97
C VAL A 116 6.04 -4.28 17.73
N PRO A 117 5.98 -2.94 17.89
CA PRO A 117 6.18 -2.04 16.78
C PRO A 117 7.62 -2.14 16.25
N VAL A 118 7.76 -2.30 14.94
CA VAL A 118 9.07 -2.44 14.26
C VAL A 118 9.45 -1.18 13.51
N PHE A 119 8.51 -0.60 12.77
CA PHE A 119 8.71 0.67 12.07
C PHE A 119 7.38 1.38 11.84
N THR A 120 7.48 2.68 11.58
CA THR A 120 6.34 3.53 11.23
C THR A 120 6.53 4.13 9.85
N THR A 121 5.41 4.46 9.20
CA THR A 121 5.41 5.30 8.01
C THR A 121 4.43 6.44 8.20
N GLN A 122 4.84 7.65 7.83
CA GLN A 122 3.95 8.80 7.78
C GLN A 122 4.06 9.43 6.40
N PHE A 123 2.96 9.47 5.68
CA PHE A 123 2.95 10.01 4.31
C PHE A 123 1.63 10.65 3.93
N ARG A 124 1.73 11.55 2.98
CA ARG A 124 0.61 12.19 2.31
C ARG A 124 0.28 11.38 1.06
N ARG A 125 -0.98 10.96 0.93
CA ARG A 125 -1.53 10.25 -0.22
C ARG A 125 -2.42 11.15 -1.05
N GLU A 126 -2.15 11.21 -2.34
CA GLU A 126 -2.99 11.83 -3.37
C GLU A 126 -3.49 10.70 -4.27
N THR A 127 -4.81 10.57 -4.43
CA THR A 127 -5.41 9.50 -5.23
C THR A 127 -6.18 10.08 -6.41
N VAL A 128 -5.96 9.53 -7.60
CA VAL A 128 -6.74 9.81 -8.80
C VAL A 128 -7.26 8.51 -9.41
N VAL A 129 -8.33 8.61 -10.18
CA VAL A 129 -8.94 7.46 -10.87
C VAL A 129 -8.52 7.47 -12.33
N LEU A 130 -7.95 6.38 -12.80
CA LEU A 130 -7.60 6.17 -14.19
C LEU A 130 -8.54 5.13 -14.81
N THR A 131 -9.00 5.45 -16.01
CA THR A 131 -9.86 4.57 -16.82
C THR A 131 -9.24 4.43 -18.22
N PRO A 132 -8.13 3.65 -18.34
CA PRO A 132 -7.36 3.59 -19.58
C PRO A 132 -8.16 3.03 -20.76
N ARG A 133 -9.18 2.23 -20.48
CA ARG A 133 -10.13 1.69 -21.46
C ARG A 133 -11.47 1.35 -20.80
N PRO A 134 -12.56 1.15 -21.57
CA PRO A 134 -13.84 0.70 -21.02
C PRO A 134 -13.67 -0.60 -20.22
N GLY A 135 -14.28 -0.66 -19.02
CA GLY A 135 -14.22 -1.83 -18.12
C GLY A 135 -12.93 -1.94 -17.29
N THR A 136 -12.04 -0.93 -17.35
CA THR A 136 -10.85 -0.88 -16.48
C THR A 136 -10.90 0.35 -15.60
N ARG A 137 -10.74 0.15 -14.28
CA ARG A 137 -10.62 1.20 -13.26
C ARG A 137 -9.40 0.94 -12.38
N VAL A 138 -8.54 1.93 -12.30
CA VAL A 138 -7.29 1.88 -11.53
C VAL A 138 -7.24 3.09 -10.59
N LEU A 139 -6.89 2.86 -9.33
CA LEU A 139 -6.52 3.94 -8.41
C LEU A 139 -5.01 4.18 -8.54
N ALA A 140 -4.64 5.40 -8.91
CA ALA A 140 -3.25 5.83 -8.91
C ALA A 140 -3.00 6.68 -7.66
N MET A 141 -2.18 6.17 -6.75
CA MET A 141 -1.87 6.78 -5.46
C MET A 141 -0.44 7.27 -5.43
N ILE A 142 -0.25 8.57 -5.24
CA ILE A 142 1.06 9.20 -5.08
C ILE A 142 1.30 9.38 -3.59
N ASP A 143 2.26 8.64 -3.04
CA ASP A 143 2.64 8.67 -1.65
C ASP A 143 3.96 9.40 -1.47
N SER A 144 3.99 10.35 -0.54
CA SER A 144 5.20 11.08 -0.19
C SER A 144 5.31 11.32 1.31
N GLY A 145 6.42 10.89 1.91
CA GLY A 145 6.59 10.95 3.36
C GLY A 145 7.89 10.33 3.84
N THR A 146 7.83 9.69 5.00
CA THR A 146 8.96 9.08 5.68
C THR A 146 8.64 7.68 6.19
N ILE A 147 9.69 6.89 6.32
CA ILE A 147 9.71 5.60 7.02
C ILE A 147 10.68 5.77 8.18
N GLU A 148 10.30 5.36 9.39
CA GLU A 148 11.12 5.48 10.59
C GLU A 148 11.21 4.12 11.31
N ALA A 149 12.43 3.73 11.68
CA ALA A 149 12.72 2.50 12.41
C ALA A 149 13.83 2.77 13.44
N GLY A 150 13.46 2.92 14.71
CA GLY A 150 14.37 3.39 15.77
C GLY A 150 14.97 4.76 15.41
N GLU A 151 16.27 4.86 15.36
CA GLU A 151 17.00 6.10 14.99
C GLU A 151 17.19 6.29 13.47
N ARG A 152 16.69 5.35 12.66
CA ARG A 152 16.84 5.39 11.20
C ARG A 152 15.60 5.99 10.56
N SER A 153 15.83 6.87 9.58
CA SER A 153 14.76 7.44 8.76
C SER A 153 15.11 7.33 7.28
N ALA A 154 14.10 7.12 6.45
CA ALA A 154 14.21 7.09 5.00
C ALA A 154 13.04 7.82 4.35
N ALA A 155 13.24 8.38 3.16
CA ALA A 155 12.16 8.96 2.39
C ALA A 155 11.26 7.86 1.82
N LEU A 156 9.94 8.08 1.90
CA LEU A 156 8.93 7.31 1.21
C LEU A 156 8.44 8.13 0.02
N CYS A 157 8.69 7.66 -1.19
CA CYS A 157 8.23 8.28 -2.43
C CYS A 157 7.81 7.15 -3.37
N GLU A 158 6.51 6.95 -3.51
CA GLU A 158 5.96 5.80 -4.25
C GLU A 158 4.80 6.24 -5.13
N LEU A 159 4.62 5.53 -6.24
CA LEU A 159 3.39 5.46 -7.00
C LEU A 159 2.85 4.05 -6.87
N GLU A 160 1.65 3.93 -6.35
CA GLU A 160 0.90 2.68 -6.30
C GLU A 160 -0.21 2.75 -7.35
N LEU A 161 -0.30 1.75 -8.21
CA LEU A 161 -1.39 1.56 -9.15
C LEU A 161 -2.19 0.34 -8.69
N GLU A 162 -3.38 0.54 -8.16
CA GLU A 162 -4.26 -0.50 -7.65
C GLU A 162 -5.38 -0.77 -8.64
N LEU A 163 -5.51 -2.02 -9.06
CA LEU A 163 -6.57 -2.45 -9.96
C LEU A 163 -7.87 -2.65 -9.18
N VAL A 164 -8.87 -1.82 -9.46
CA VAL A 164 -10.22 -1.98 -8.92
C VAL A 164 -11.06 -2.90 -9.80
N GLU A 165 -10.92 -2.75 -11.12
CA GLU A 165 -11.63 -3.54 -12.13
C GLU A 165 -10.80 -3.59 -13.41
N GLY A 166 -10.82 -4.72 -14.12
CA GLY A 166 -10.18 -4.89 -15.43
C GLY A 166 -9.05 -5.91 -15.45
N ASP A 167 -8.07 -5.69 -16.33
CA ASP A 167 -6.95 -6.58 -16.57
C ASP A 167 -5.69 -6.08 -15.86
N PRO A 168 -4.99 -6.92 -15.07
CA PRO A 168 -3.72 -6.54 -14.43
C PRO A 168 -2.65 -6.02 -15.39
N ARG A 169 -2.70 -6.40 -16.66
CA ARG A 169 -1.78 -5.89 -17.70
C ARG A 169 -1.91 -4.38 -17.92
N ASP A 170 -3.07 -3.80 -17.62
CA ASP A 170 -3.29 -2.36 -17.76
C ASP A 170 -2.44 -1.56 -16.77
N LEU A 171 -2.08 -2.12 -15.62
CA LEU A 171 -1.18 -1.48 -14.66
C LEU A 171 0.21 -1.26 -15.26
N TYR A 172 0.73 -2.24 -16.01
CA TYR A 172 2.01 -2.10 -16.70
C TYR A 172 1.93 -1.10 -17.85
N ALA A 173 0.82 -1.09 -18.60
CA ALA A 173 0.63 -0.12 -19.69
C ALA A 173 0.63 1.32 -19.16
N ILE A 174 -0.06 1.58 -18.03
CA ILE A 174 -0.05 2.88 -17.35
C ILE A 174 1.37 3.22 -16.87
N ALA A 175 2.07 2.28 -16.23
CA ALA A 175 3.42 2.52 -15.74
C ALA A 175 4.41 2.84 -16.86
N LEU A 176 4.33 2.16 -18.01
CA LEU A 176 5.16 2.43 -19.18
C LEU A 176 4.87 3.82 -19.74
N GLN A 177 3.61 4.19 -19.92
CA GLN A 177 3.22 5.52 -20.40
C GLN A 177 3.79 6.63 -19.48
N LEU A 178 3.68 6.46 -18.16
CA LEU A 178 4.25 7.40 -17.18
C LEU A 178 5.78 7.46 -17.21
N ALA A 179 6.46 6.41 -17.70
CA ALA A 179 7.92 6.36 -17.80
C ALA A 179 8.46 6.92 -19.12
N GLU A 180 7.73 6.76 -20.23
CA GLU A 180 8.17 7.18 -21.57
C GLU A 180 8.21 8.69 -21.72
N ASP A 181 7.23 9.42 -21.20
CA ASP A 181 7.18 10.88 -21.26
C ASP A 181 8.32 11.56 -20.47
N ARG A 182 9.05 10.82 -19.63
CA ARG A 182 10.24 11.31 -18.93
C ARG A 182 11.50 11.38 -19.79
N LYS A 183 11.52 10.70 -20.94
CA LYS A 183 12.67 10.73 -21.87
C LYS A 183 12.62 11.90 -22.84
N SER A 184 11.52 12.65 -22.84
CA SER A 184 11.25 13.74 -23.77
C SER A 184 11.45 15.14 -23.17
N VAL A 185 12.08 15.24 -21.97
CA VAL A 185 12.42 16.51 -21.30
C VAL A 185 13.90 16.54 -20.95
#